data_5aa9cfeee3bc90d9e00392428d9222eb
#
_entry.id   5aa9cfeee3bc90d9e00392428d9222eb
#
_cell.length_a   1.000
_cell.length_b   1.000
_cell.length_c   1.000
_cell.angle_alpha   90.00
_cell.angle_beta   90.00
_cell.angle_gamma   90.00
#
_symmetry.space_group_name_H-M   'P 1'
#
loop_
_entity.id
_entity.type
_entity.pdbx_description
1 polymer ?
#
loop_
_entity_poly.entity_id
_entity_poly.type
_entity_poly.pdbx_seq_one_letter_code
_entity_poly.pdbx_strand_id
1 'polypeptide(L)'
;QYQMDRGFCHRLLRCSVTIWQLKNLDELKAKYQEVIEVLENSYPGEPNTSDLQQLKGMIREFEEELVWAYNGVQVNHVHHLHLGFYQDKGITKGVNVERDVMPIVRQFREIQPDIISVTLDPEGSGPDTHYKVLQATAAAVAEWSKEKDLSNLRIYGYRNVWFKFHPVDANMYVPVSLNALAVLDKSFAASYLSQVKAEFPNPNHDGPFSDISKKTWIKQLQDIQLILGKNYFYENPRPL
;
A
#
# COMPACT_ATOMS: atom_id res chain seq x y z
N GLN A 1 -7.50 -18.77 -14.02
CA GLN A 1 -8.42 -18.13 -13.08
C GLN A 1 -8.86 -19.10 -11.98
N TYR A 2 -9.50 -20.22 -12.28
CA TYR A 2 -10.00 -21.21 -11.29
C TYR A 2 -8.97 -21.63 -10.23
N GLN A 3 -7.70 -21.87 -10.62
CA GLN A 3 -6.66 -22.23 -9.67
C GLN A 3 -6.27 -21.07 -8.75
N MET A 4 -6.28 -19.84 -9.27
CA MET A 4 -6.02 -18.63 -8.48
C MET A 4 -7.13 -18.40 -7.45
N ASP A 5 -8.38 -18.49 -7.88
CA ASP A 5 -9.54 -18.34 -6.99
C ASP A 5 -9.55 -19.41 -5.89
N ARG A 6 -9.20 -20.64 -6.25
CA ARG A 6 -9.04 -21.75 -5.28
C ARG A 6 -7.92 -21.48 -4.29
N GLY A 7 -6.76 -21.00 -4.75
CA GLY A 7 -5.64 -20.62 -3.89
C GLY A 7 -6.01 -19.51 -2.90
N PHE A 8 -6.69 -18.49 -3.40
CA PHE A 8 -7.22 -17.40 -2.58
C PHE A 8 -8.18 -17.91 -1.50
N CYS A 9 -9.16 -18.73 -1.87
CA CYS A 9 -10.11 -19.31 -0.93
C CYS A 9 -9.42 -20.16 0.15
N HIS A 10 -8.46 -21.00 -0.23
CA HIS A 10 -7.72 -21.82 0.74
C HIS A 10 -6.93 -20.95 1.73
N ARG A 11 -6.29 -19.88 1.24
CA ARG A 11 -5.58 -18.96 2.11
C ARG A 11 -6.53 -18.21 3.04
N LEU A 12 -7.64 -17.69 2.49
CA LEU A 12 -8.67 -17.02 3.27
C LEU A 12 -9.17 -17.91 4.42
N LEU A 13 -9.57 -19.15 4.12
CA LEU A 13 -10.07 -20.08 5.12
C LEU A 13 -9.03 -20.37 6.21
N ARG A 14 -7.78 -20.64 5.82
CA ARG A 14 -6.70 -20.91 6.77
C ARG A 14 -6.40 -19.73 7.68
N CYS A 15 -6.31 -18.53 7.11
CA CYS A 15 -6.06 -17.32 7.88
C CYS A 15 -7.23 -16.99 8.81
N SER A 16 -8.48 -17.19 8.39
CA SER A 16 -9.67 -16.97 9.23
C SER A 16 -9.70 -17.91 10.44
N VAL A 17 -9.32 -19.18 10.25
CA VAL A 17 -9.16 -20.12 11.36
C VAL A 17 -8.15 -19.60 12.38
N THR A 18 -7.05 -19.03 11.91
CA THR A 18 -5.99 -18.50 12.77
C THR A 18 -6.43 -17.23 13.51
N ILE A 19 -6.99 -16.23 12.80
CA ILE A 19 -7.36 -14.94 13.42
C ILE A 19 -8.51 -15.09 14.41
N TRP A 20 -9.44 -16.00 14.15
CA TRP A 20 -10.60 -16.25 15.03
C TRP A 20 -10.39 -17.43 15.99
N GLN A 21 -9.23 -18.08 15.94
CA GLN A 21 -8.87 -19.21 16.81
C GLN A 21 -9.88 -20.36 16.78
N LEU A 22 -10.44 -20.65 15.60
CA LEU A 22 -11.48 -21.67 15.41
C LEU A 22 -10.88 -23.08 15.45
N LYS A 23 -11.67 -24.04 15.95
CA LYS A 23 -11.21 -25.43 16.19
C LYS A 23 -11.63 -26.40 15.11
N ASN A 24 -12.71 -26.09 14.39
CA ASN A 24 -13.30 -27.00 13.40
C ASN A 24 -14.03 -26.24 12.29
N LEU A 25 -14.47 -26.99 11.28
CA LEU A 25 -15.14 -26.44 10.11
C LEU A 25 -16.54 -25.85 10.40
N ASP A 26 -17.24 -26.39 11.39
CA ASP A 26 -18.60 -25.94 11.70
C ASP A 26 -18.56 -24.57 12.41
N GLU A 27 -17.59 -24.37 13.29
CA GLU A 27 -17.31 -23.04 13.86
C GLU A 27 -16.95 -22.03 12.77
N LEU A 28 -16.14 -22.45 11.80
CA LEU A 28 -15.76 -21.57 10.67
C LEU A 28 -16.98 -21.18 9.83
N LYS A 29 -17.85 -22.14 9.50
CA LYS A 29 -19.08 -21.85 8.77
C LYS A 29 -20.02 -20.90 9.52
N ALA A 30 -20.21 -21.18 10.82
CA ALA A 30 -21.03 -20.31 11.68
C ALA A 30 -20.48 -18.89 11.73
N LYS A 31 -19.13 -18.75 11.86
CA LYS A 31 -18.50 -17.44 11.90
C LYS A 31 -18.61 -16.66 10.58
N TYR A 32 -18.46 -17.33 9.45
CA TYR A 32 -18.72 -16.70 8.15
C TYR A 32 -20.16 -16.29 7.96
N GLN A 33 -21.12 -17.11 8.44
CA GLN A 33 -22.55 -16.76 8.38
C GLN A 33 -22.82 -15.48 9.18
N GLU A 34 -22.30 -15.38 10.40
CA GLU A 34 -22.38 -14.18 11.23
C GLU A 34 -21.80 -12.93 10.52
N VAL A 35 -20.60 -13.08 9.91
CA VAL A 35 -19.96 -11.98 9.18
C VAL A 35 -20.77 -11.56 7.96
N ILE A 36 -21.34 -12.50 7.22
CA ILE A 36 -22.21 -12.22 6.07
C ILE A 36 -23.46 -11.45 6.53
N GLU A 37 -24.13 -11.91 7.59
CA GLU A 37 -25.29 -11.23 8.17
C GLU A 37 -24.96 -9.78 8.59
N VAL A 38 -23.80 -9.57 9.21
CA VAL A 38 -23.32 -8.21 9.55
C VAL A 38 -23.17 -7.36 8.29
N LEU A 39 -22.52 -7.90 7.23
CA LEU A 39 -22.29 -7.16 5.98
C LEU A 39 -23.61 -6.83 5.24
N GLU A 40 -24.57 -7.76 5.23
CA GLU A 40 -25.85 -7.57 4.56
C GLU A 40 -26.74 -6.54 5.26
N ASN A 41 -26.60 -6.39 6.58
CA ASN A 41 -27.39 -5.48 7.38
C ASN A 41 -26.70 -4.14 7.68
N SER A 42 -25.40 -4.00 7.32
CA SER A 42 -24.65 -2.77 7.56
C SER A 42 -24.95 -1.69 6.51
N TYR A 43 -25.00 -0.45 6.94
CA TYR A 43 -25.09 0.71 6.05
C TYR A 43 -23.70 1.30 5.70
N PRO A 44 -23.57 1.99 4.56
CA PRO A 44 -22.32 2.63 4.18
C PRO A 44 -21.81 3.60 5.26
N GLY A 45 -20.58 3.40 5.73
CA GLY A 45 -19.95 4.22 6.78
C GLY A 45 -20.14 3.68 8.20
N GLU A 46 -20.87 2.60 8.39
CA GLU A 46 -20.98 1.96 9.70
C GLU A 46 -19.62 1.40 10.17
N PRO A 47 -19.26 1.63 11.47
CA PRO A 47 -18.03 1.07 12.01
C PRO A 47 -18.03 -0.47 11.96
N ASN A 48 -16.95 -1.06 11.49
CA ASN A 48 -16.83 -2.51 11.44
C ASN A 48 -16.84 -3.13 12.85
N THR A 49 -17.40 -4.32 12.99
CA THR A 49 -17.16 -5.16 14.17
C THR A 49 -15.68 -5.57 14.24
N SER A 50 -15.21 -5.97 15.44
CA SER A 50 -13.82 -6.42 15.61
C SER A 50 -13.44 -7.55 14.65
N ASP A 51 -14.33 -8.53 14.51
CA ASP A 51 -14.10 -9.70 13.65
C ASP A 51 -14.05 -9.34 12.18
N LEU A 52 -14.94 -8.44 11.74
CA LEU A 52 -14.94 -7.92 10.39
C LEU A 52 -13.69 -7.07 10.10
N GLN A 53 -13.24 -6.29 11.08
CA GLN A 53 -12.02 -5.50 10.96
C GLN A 53 -10.78 -6.41 10.83
N GLN A 54 -10.69 -7.47 11.62
CA GLN A 54 -9.62 -8.46 11.53
C GLN A 54 -9.63 -9.17 10.17
N LEU A 55 -10.80 -9.58 9.70
CA LEU A 55 -10.95 -10.22 8.38
C LEU A 55 -10.50 -9.30 7.24
N LYS A 56 -10.96 -8.05 7.24
CA LYS A 56 -10.58 -7.05 6.24
C LYS A 56 -9.07 -6.76 6.29
N GLY A 57 -8.48 -6.62 7.47
CA GLY A 57 -7.04 -6.43 7.65
C GLY A 57 -6.25 -7.59 7.06
N MET A 58 -6.60 -8.81 7.41
CA MET A 58 -5.94 -10.02 6.92
C MET A 58 -6.05 -10.18 5.39
N ILE A 59 -7.22 -9.86 4.81
CA ILE A 59 -7.39 -9.87 3.34
C ILE A 59 -6.42 -8.87 2.70
N ARG A 60 -6.32 -7.65 3.24
CA ARG A 60 -5.41 -6.63 2.74
C ARG A 60 -3.95 -7.05 2.81
N GLU A 61 -3.53 -7.67 3.90
CA GLU A 61 -2.16 -8.14 4.06
C GLU A 61 -1.77 -9.16 2.98
N PHE A 62 -2.59 -10.16 2.76
CA PHE A 62 -2.22 -11.15 1.74
C PHE A 62 -2.42 -10.68 0.30
N GLU A 63 -3.31 -9.72 0.04
CA GLU A 63 -3.39 -9.04 -1.26
C GLU A 63 -2.11 -8.25 -1.54
N GLU A 64 -1.61 -7.53 -0.54
CA GLU A 64 -0.34 -6.79 -0.64
C GLU A 64 0.85 -7.73 -0.89
N GLU A 65 0.95 -8.83 -0.15
CA GLU A 65 1.98 -9.84 -0.39
C GLU A 65 1.95 -10.40 -1.81
N LEU A 66 0.75 -10.58 -2.40
CA LEU A 66 0.62 -11.04 -3.79
C LEU A 66 1.12 -9.98 -4.79
N VAL A 67 0.82 -8.70 -4.58
CA VAL A 67 1.33 -7.62 -5.43
C VAL A 67 2.86 -7.59 -5.42
N TRP A 68 3.47 -7.67 -4.24
CA TRP A 68 4.92 -7.72 -4.13
C TRP A 68 5.53 -8.96 -4.77
N ALA A 69 4.87 -10.11 -4.65
CA ALA A 69 5.28 -11.35 -5.32
C ALA A 69 5.24 -11.22 -6.87
N TYR A 70 4.24 -10.54 -7.42
CA TYR A 70 4.20 -10.23 -8.86
C TYR A 70 5.38 -9.36 -9.31
N ASN A 71 5.91 -8.54 -8.42
CA ASN A 71 7.07 -7.70 -8.67
C ASN A 71 8.41 -8.37 -8.29
N GLY A 72 8.39 -9.67 -7.97
CA GLY A 72 9.58 -10.47 -7.68
C GLY A 72 10.10 -10.36 -6.24
N VAL A 73 9.35 -9.73 -5.34
CA VAL A 73 9.69 -9.67 -3.91
C VAL A 73 9.18 -10.94 -3.23
N GLN A 74 10.04 -11.59 -2.46
CA GLN A 74 9.64 -12.76 -1.68
C GLN A 74 8.73 -12.36 -0.51
N VAL A 75 7.71 -13.15 -0.23
CA VAL A 75 6.69 -12.86 0.80
C VAL A 75 7.31 -12.67 2.19
N ASN A 76 8.38 -13.37 2.52
CA ASN A 76 9.10 -13.21 3.79
C ASN A 76 9.85 -11.86 3.93
N HIS A 77 9.91 -11.07 2.87
CA HIS A 77 10.43 -9.70 2.90
C HIS A 77 9.32 -8.64 2.94
N VAL A 78 8.06 -9.06 3.06
CA VAL A 78 6.92 -8.17 3.24
C VAL A 78 6.51 -8.19 4.71
N HIS A 79 6.71 -7.09 5.40
CA HIS A 79 6.50 -6.96 6.84
C HIS A 79 5.29 -6.05 7.14
N HIS A 80 4.30 -6.61 7.81
CA HIS A 80 3.11 -5.87 8.26
C HIS A 80 3.32 -5.40 9.70
N LEU A 81 3.55 -4.09 9.89
CA LEU A 81 3.95 -3.55 11.19
C LEU A 81 2.80 -3.33 12.16
N HIS A 82 1.55 -3.41 11.71
CA HIS A 82 0.34 -3.24 12.51
C HIS A 82 0.37 -1.99 13.41
N LEU A 83 0.78 -0.85 12.84
CA LEU A 83 0.89 0.41 13.58
C LEU A 83 -0.47 0.81 14.16
N GLY A 84 -0.47 1.37 15.37
CA GLY A 84 -1.67 1.51 16.17
C GLY A 84 -2.73 2.46 15.63
N PHE A 85 -2.40 3.36 14.72
CA PHE A 85 -3.37 4.26 14.10
C PHE A 85 -4.25 3.62 13.02
N TYR A 86 -4.01 2.36 12.67
CA TYR A 86 -4.89 1.57 11.80
C TYR A 86 -5.93 0.73 12.58
N GLN A 87 -5.88 0.73 13.90
CA GLN A 87 -6.69 -0.16 14.74
C GLN A 87 -7.98 0.49 15.27
N ASP A 88 -8.16 1.79 15.11
CA ASP A 88 -9.25 2.51 15.76
C ASP A 88 -10.51 2.68 14.91
N LYS A 89 -11.63 2.73 15.61
CA LYS A 89 -12.99 2.87 15.11
C LYS A 89 -13.26 4.29 14.55
N GLY A 90 -12.53 4.73 13.56
CA GLY A 90 -12.81 5.92 12.77
C GLY A 90 -12.04 7.20 13.16
N ILE A 91 -11.42 7.31 14.34
CA ILE A 91 -10.53 8.41 14.70
C ILE A 91 -9.14 7.86 14.96
N THR A 92 -8.21 8.20 14.08
CA THR A 92 -6.83 7.74 14.22
C THR A 92 -6.13 8.48 15.36
N LYS A 93 -5.54 7.74 16.30
CA LYS A 93 -4.72 8.32 17.38
C LYS A 93 -3.47 8.97 16.82
N GLY A 94 -2.91 9.92 17.57
CA GLY A 94 -1.59 10.49 17.28
C GLY A 94 -0.48 9.41 17.30
N VAL A 95 0.64 9.72 16.67
CA VAL A 95 1.82 8.84 16.65
C VAL A 95 2.36 8.66 18.09
N ASN A 96 2.60 7.41 18.47
CA ASN A 96 3.14 7.02 19.77
C ASN A 96 4.49 6.31 19.56
N VAL A 97 5.48 6.63 20.38
CA VAL A 97 6.85 6.12 20.21
C VAL A 97 6.89 4.59 20.30
N GLU A 98 6.39 4.00 21.38
CA GLU A 98 6.47 2.56 21.62
C GLU A 98 5.63 1.74 20.64
N ARG A 99 4.45 2.27 20.30
CA ARG A 99 3.48 1.57 19.46
C ARG A 99 3.78 1.69 17.96
N ASP A 100 4.21 2.88 17.50
CA ASP A 100 4.30 3.20 16.08
C ASP A 100 5.73 3.42 15.59
N VAL A 101 6.61 4.02 16.41
CA VAL A 101 7.99 4.33 16.02
C VAL A 101 8.92 3.13 16.25
N MET A 102 8.86 2.52 17.41
CA MET A 102 9.76 1.41 17.76
C MET A 102 9.65 0.18 16.87
N PRO A 103 8.47 -0.19 16.34
CA PRO A 103 8.39 -1.26 15.33
C PRO A 103 9.19 -0.93 14.06
N ILE A 104 9.18 0.32 13.60
CA ILE A 104 9.96 0.77 12.44
C ILE A 104 11.47 0.74 12.77
N VAL A 105 11.86 1.22 13.94
CA VAL A 105 13.28 1.18 14.40
C VAL A 105 13.79 -0.26 14.43
N ARG A 106 12.99 -1.21 14.92
CA ARG A 106 13.36 -2.63 14.90
C ARG A 106 13.64 -3.14 13.48
N GLN A 107 12.78 -2.77 12.52
CA GLN A 107 13.00 -3.13 11.11
C GLN A 107 14.27 -2.48 10.56
N PHE A 108 14.55 -1.21 10.88
CA PHE A 108 15.78 -0.54 10.44
C PHE A 108 17.04 -1.20 11.01
N ARG A 109 16.99 -1.66 12.26
CA ARG A 109 18.11 -2.39 12.88
C ARG A 109 18.34 -3.76 12.24
N GLU A 110 17.26 -4.45 11.86
CA GLU A 110 17.32 -5.78 11.24
C GLU A 110 17.76 -5.69 9.77
N ILE A 111 17.11 -4.84 9.00
CA ILE A 111 17.30 -4.75 7.53
C ILE A 111 18.51 -3.91 7.17
N GLN A 112 18.87 -2.90 7.98
CA GLN A 112 19.96 -1.95 7.71
C GLN A 112 19.83 -1.28 6.33
N PRO A 113 18.70 -0.63 5.99
CA PRO A 113 18.45 -0.12 4.66
C PRO A 113 19.41 1.01 4.27
N ASP A 114 19.83 1.03 3.01
CA ASP A 114 20.54 2.15 2.38
C ASP A 114 19.57 3.16 1.77
N ILE A 115 18.34 2.71 1.48
CA ILE A 115 17.27 3.51 0.87
C ILE A 115 15.98 3.30 1.64
N ILE A 116 15.32 4.39 2.00
CA ILE A 116 13.96 4.40 2.52
C ILE A 116 13.09 5.16 1.53
N SER A 117 11.98 4.56 1.10
CA SER A 117 10.96 5.23 0.30
C SER A 117 9.70 5.42 1.14
N VAL A 118 9.18 6.64 1.19
CA VAL A 118 8.04 6.99 2.04
C VAL A 118 7.07 7.91 1.32
N THR A 119 5.77 7.73 1.61
CA THR A 119 4.74 8.62 1.08
C THR A 119 4.92 10.04 1.64
N LEU A 120 4.98 11.02 0.77
CA LEU A 120 5.13 12.46 1.08
C LEU A 120 3.88 13.23 0.60
N ASP A 121 2.71 12.76 0.98
CA ASP A 121 1.47 13.46 0.68
C ASP A 121 1.36 14.72 1.55
N PRO A 122 0.80 15.83 1.00
CA PRO A 122 0.57 17.04 1.77
C PRO A 122 -0.38 16.76 2.95
N GLU A 123 -0.12 17.40 4.08
CA GLU A 123 -1.00 17.34 5.26
C GLU A 123 -2.42 17.75 4.89
N GLY A 124 -3.41 17.00 5.35
CA GLY A 124 -4.83 17.25 5.10
C GLY A 124 -5.32 16.98 3.69
N SER A 125 -4.48 16.50 2.79
CA SER A 125 -4.81 16.26 1.38
C SER A 125 -4.98 14.80 1.00
N GLY A 126 -4.63 13.88 1.88
CA GLY A 126 -4.73 12.44 1.73
C GLY A 126 -5.25 11.76 2.99
N PRO A 127 -5.23 10.43 3.05
CA PRO A 127 -5.53 9.73 4.29
C PRO A 127 -4.60 10.20 5.41
N ASP A 128 -5.16 10.58 6.56
CA ASP A 128 -4.43 11.02 7.74
C ASP A 128 -3.34 10.00 8.17
N THR A 129 -3.59 8.71 7.91
CA THR A 129 -2.64 7.62 8.14
C THR A 129 -1.34 7.78 7.35
N HIS A 130 -1.35 8.32 6.14
CA HIS A 130 -0.13 8.55 5.35
C HIS A 130 0.77 9.58 6.02
N TYR A 131 0.19 10.67 6.50
CA TYR A 131 0.93 11.69 7.26
C TYR A 131 1.49 11.14 8.57
N LYS A 132 0.73 10.33 9.29
CA LYS A 132 1.19 9.65 10.51
C LYS A 132 2.32 8.65 10.26
N VAL A 133 2.26 7.90 9.18
CA VAL A 133 3.37 7.02 8.76
C VAL A 133 4.61 7.84 8.47
N LEU A 134 4.50 8.96 7.77
CA LEU A 134 5.62 9.87 7.53
C LEU A 134 6.24 10.38 8.84
N GLN A 135 5.42 10.84 9.78
CA GLN A 135 5.86 11.29 11.11
C GLN A 135 6.56 10.16 11.89
N ALA A 136 5.96 8.97 11.92
CA ALA A 136 6.53 7.81 12.61
C ALA A 136 7.87 7.38 11.98
N THR A 137 7.96 7.40 10.65
CA THR A 137 9.18 7.06 9.91
C THR A 137 10.28 8.10 10.18
N ALA A 138 9.96 9.40 10.15
CA ALA A 138 10.91 10.45 10.47
C ALA A 138 11.45 10.33 11.90
N ALA A 139 10.57 10.05 12.87
CA ALA A 139 10.96 9.81 14.26
C ALA A 139 11.83 8.54 14.40
N ALA A 140 11.51 7.48 13.64
CA ALA A 140 12.30 6.24 13.63
C ALA A 140 13.71 6.45 13.05
N VAL A 141 13.86 7.24 11.98
CA VAL A 141 15.17 7.62 11.45
C VAL A 141 15.96 8.43 12.47
N ALA A 142 15.32 9.39 13.13
CA ALA A 142 15.96 10.18 14.19
C ALA A 142 16.39 9.32 15.40
N GLU A 143 15.61 8.32 15.77
CA GLU A 143 15.98 7.38 16.82
C GLU A 143 17.16 6.49 16.40
N TRP A 144 17.09 5.92 15.20
CA TRP A 144 18.14 5.05 14.66
C TRP A 144 19.47 5.79 14.44
N SER A 145 19.45 7.10 14.10
CA SER A 145 20.64 7.93 13.94
C SER A 145 21.47 8.09 15.20
N LYS A 146 20.91 7.82 16.38
CA LYS A 146 21.68 7.82 17.65
C LYS A 146 22.62 6.63 17.78
N GLU A 147 22.38 5.58 17.00
CA GLU A 147 23.09 4.29 17.08
C GLU A 147 24.00 4.04 15.88
N LYS A 148 23.71 4.69 14.74
CA LYS A 148 24.37 4.44 13.47
C LYS A 148 24.60 5.75 12.71
N ASP A 149 25.74 5.86 12.06
CA ASP A 149 25.98 6.91 11.08
C ASP A 149 25.08 6.67 9.85
N LEU A 150 24.19 7.62 9.58
CA LEU A 150 23.23 7.60 8.48
C LEU A 150 23.61 8.54 7.34
N SER A 151 24.88 9.00 7.26
CA SER A 151 25.36 9.93 6.22
C SER A 151 25.12 9.43 4.78
N ASN A 152 25.10 8.11 4.58
CA ASN A 152 24.83 7.46 3.28
C ASN A 152 23.38 7.07 3.07
N LEU A 153 22.50 7.22 4.06
CA LEU A 153 21.09 6.88 3.93
C LEU A 153 20.41 7.85 2.95
N ARG A 154 19.68 7.31 2.00
CA ARG A 154 18.86 8.07 1.05
C ARG A 154 17.39 7.89 1.37
N ILE A 155 16.67 9.00 1.50
CA ILE A 155 15.22 8.98 1.74
C ILE A 155 14.53 9.58 0.52
N TYR A 156 13.70 8.77 -0.13
CA TYR A 156 12.89 9.19 -1.27
C TYR A 156 11.45 9.40 -0.85
N GLY A 157 10.97 10.64 -0.98
CA GLY A 157 9.57 10.96 -0.82
C GLY A 157 8.84 10.81 -2.15
N TYR A 158 7.77 10.00 -2.17
CA TYR A 158 6.89 9.91 -3.32
C TYR A 158 5.49 10.38 -2.96
N ARG A 159 4.72 10.83 -3.94
CA ARG A 159 3.32 11.18 -3.76
C ARG A 159 2.42 10.06 -4.26
N ASN A 160 1.31 9.91 -3.57
CA ASN A 160 0.21 9.07 -4.00
C ASN A 160 -0.37 9.57 -5.33
N VAL A 161 -1.08 8.71 -6.07
CA VAL A 161 -1.71 8.99 -7.37
C VAL A 161 -2.62 10.22 -7.37
N TRP A 162 -3.15 10.61 -6.21
CA TRP A 162 -4.00 11.80 -6.04
C TRP A 162 -3.22 13.11 -6.07
N PHE A 163 -1.95 13.11 -5.66
CA PHE A 163 -1.16 14.32 -5.38
C PHE A 163 0.23 14.23 -6.01
N LYS A 164 0.29 14.14 -7.34
CA LYS A 164 1.57 14.16 -8.05
C LYS A 164 2.38 15.43 -7.73
N PHE A 165 3.70 15.30 -7.72
CA PHE A 165 4.57 16.47 -7.71
C PHE A 165 4.39 17.28 -8.99
N HIS A 166 4.46 18.60 -8.86
CA HIS A 166 4.70 19.42 -10.04
C HIS A 166 6.11 19.10 -10.58
N PRO A 167 6.33 19.07 -11.92
CA PRO A 167 7.64 18.75 -12.47
C PRO A 167 8.80 19.61 -11.92
N VAL A 168 8.52 20.85 -11.52
CA VAL A 168 9.54 21.75 -10.92
C VAL A 168 9.95 21.32 -9.50
N ASP A 169 9.06 20.67 -8.77
CA ASP A 169 9.30 20.24 -7.38
C ASP A 169 9.94 18.86 -7.30
N ALA A 170 9.84 18.07 -8.37
CA ALA A 170 10.44 16.74 -8.41
C ALA A 170 11.91 16.81 -8.78
N ASN A 171 12.76 16.26 -7.93
CA ASN A 171 14.22 16.22 -8.16
C ASN A 171 14.72 14.85 -8.61
N MET A 172 13.85 13.85 -8.70
CA MET A 172 14.15 12.52 -9.18
C MET A 172 13.00 11.98 -10.01
N TYR A 173 13.32 11.45 -11.18
CA TYR A 173 12.38 10.80 -12.09
C TYR A 173 12.84 9.37 -12.34
N VAL A 174 11.93 8.44 -12.11
CA VAL A 174 12.16 7.01 -12.33
C VAL A 174 11.47 6.62 -13.64
N PRO A 175 12.22 6.18 -14.65
CA PRO A 175 11.62 5.73 -15.91
C PRO A 175 10.79 4.45 -15.68
N VAL A 176 9.58 4.43 -16.25
CA VAL A 176 8.67 3.28 -16.17
C VAL A 176 8.41 2.75 -17.58
N SER A 177 8.79 1.52 -17.83
CA SER A 177 8.59 0.88 -19.14
C SER A 177 7.13 0.44 -19.34
N LEU A 178 6.73 0.24 -20.60
CA LEU A 178 5.41 -0.34 -20.91
C LEU A 178 5.21 -1.72 -20.28
N ASN A 179 6.27 -2.51 -20.17
CA ASN A 179 6.22 -3.80 -19.48
C ASN A 179 5.94 -3.64 -17.99
N ALA A 180 6.57 -2.66 -17.31
CA ALA A 180 6.31 -2.38 -15.92
C ALA A 180 4.86 -1.90 -15.69
N LEU A 181 4.33 -1.09 -16.61
CA LEU A 181 2.91 -0.69 -16.59
C LEU A 181 1.98 -1.90 -16.74
N ALA A 182 2.29 -2.82 -17.64
CA ALA A 182 1.50 -4.03 -17.85
C ALA A 182 1.56 -4.97 -16.61
N VAL A 183 2.72 -5.07 -15.97
CA VAL A 183 2.88 -5.84 -14.72
C VAL A 183 2.07 -5.21 -13.60
N LEU A 184 2.14 -3.89 -13.41
CA LEU A 184 1.36 -3.17 -12.42
C LEU A 184 -0.15 -3.44 -12.59
N ASP A 185 -0.65 -3.25 -13.80
CA ASP A 185 -2.05 -3.44 -14.13
C ASP A 185 -2.53 -4.87 -13.85
N LYS A 186 -1.74 -5.84 -14.28
CA LYS A 186 -2.03 -7.25 -14.10
C LYS A 186 -1.92 -7.68 -12.64
N SER A 187 -0.92 -7.19 -11.91
CA SER A 187 -0.74 -7.49 -10.50
C SER A 187 -1.88 -6.91 -9.68
N PHE A 188 -2.30 -5.67 -9.97
CA PHE A 188 -3.43 -5.05 -9.30
C PHE A 188 -4.72 -5.85 -9.52
N ALA A 189 -5.09 -6.11 -10.78
CA ALA A 189 -6.31 -6.83 -11.13
C ALA A 189 -6.35 -8.27 -10.60
N ALA A 190 -5.21 -8.93 -10.47
CA ALA A 190 -5.11 -10.30 -10.00
C ALA A 190 -4.98 -10.44 -8.47
N SER A 191 -4.50 -9.41 -7.78
CA SER A 191 -4.18 -9.48 -6.35
C SER A 191 -5.20 -8.75 -5.49
N TYR A 192 -5.60 -7.54 -5.86
CA TYR A 192 -6.53 -6.72 -5.09
C TYR A 192 -7.99 -7.04 -5.39
N LEU A 193 -8.40 -8.29 -5.20
CA LEU A 193 -9.78 -8.73 -5.48
C LEU A 193 -10.83 -7.95 -4.67
N SER A 194 -10.47 -7.53 -3.45
CA SER A 194 -11.33 -6.70 -2.61
C SER A 194 -11.46 -5.26 -3.11
N GLN A 195 -10.60 -4.81 -4.03
CA GLN A 195 -10.52 -3.43 -4.51
C GLN A 195 -10.85 -3.25 -5.99
N VAL A 196 -10.80 -4.32 -6.79
CA VAL A 196 -10.98 -4.26 -8.26
C VAL A 196 -12.31 -3.62 -8.66
N LYS A 197 -13.34 -3.82 -7.83
CA LYS A 197 -14.68 -3.25 -8.04
C LYS A 197 -15.01 -2.09 -7.10
N ALA A 198 -14.04 -1.62 -6.32
CA ALA A 198 -14.27 -0.50 -5.42
C ALA A 198 -14.46 0.78 -6.22
N GLU A 199 -15.55 1.49 -5.96
CA GLU A 199 -15.77 2.81 -6.51
C GLU A 199 -14.80 3.80 -5.84
N PHE A 200 -14.11 4.56 -6.66
CA PHE A 200 -13.24 5.63 -6.16
C PHE A 200 -14.05 6.90 -5.95
N PRO A 201 -13.79 7.64 -4.88
CA PRO A 201 -14.44 8.92 -4.63
C PRO A 201 -13.89 10.02 -5.55
N ASN A 202 -13.88 9.75 -6.86
CA ASN A 202 -13.48 10.71 -7.89
C ASN A 202 -14.50 10.67 -9.02
N PRO A 203 -15.34 11.70 -9.17
CA PRO A 203 -16.38 11.74 -10.19
C PRO A 203 -15.85 11.74 -11.64
N ASN A 204 -14.55 11.97 -11.81
CA ASN A 204 -13.90 12.01 -13.12
C ASN A 204 -13.13 10.71 -13.45
N HIS A 205 -13.26 9.69 -12.62
CA HIS A 205 -12.57 8.41 -12.84
C HIS A 205 -13.57 7.25 -12.79
N ASP A 206 -13.66 6.57 -13.91
CA ASP A 206 -14.35 5.29 -14.06
C ASP A 206 -13.30 4.26 -14.49
N GLY A 207 -13.13 3.21 -13.70
CA GLY A 207 -12.17 2.16 -13.96
C GLY A 207 -11.30 1.78 -12.75
N PRO A 208 -10.36 0.82 -12.94
CA PRO A 208 -9.50 0.36 -11.88
C PRO A 208 -8.47 1.41 -11.44
N PHE A 209 -8.02 1.29 -10.21
CA PHE A 209 -7.03 2.21 -9.63
C PHE A 209 -5.72 2.31 -10.43
N SER A 210 -5.30 1.21 -11.05
CA SER A 210 -4.13 1.17 -11.93
C SER A 210 -4.22 2.14 -13.10
N ASP A 211 -5.43 2.46 -13.58
CA ASP A 211 -5.64 3.41 -14.67
C ASP A 211 -5.34 4.86 -14.25
N ILE A 212 -5.57 5.20 -13.01
CA ILE A 212 -5.18 6.53 -12.46
C ILE A 212 -3.65 6.66 -12.49
N SER A 213 -2.93 5.64 -12.05
CA SER A 213 -1.48 5.61 -12.08
C SER A 213 -0.95 5.76 -13.51
N LYS A 214 -1.51 5.01 -14.47
CA LYS A 214 -1.14 5.12 -15.90
C LYS A 214 -1.38 6.53 -16.45
N LYS A 215 -2.54 7.10 -16.20
CA LYS A 215 -2.85 8.48 -16.64
C LYS A 215 -1.88 9.50 -16.05
N THR A 216 -1.55 9.35 -14.77
CA THR A 216 -0.57 10.21 -14.09
C THR A 216 0.81 10.10 -14.71
N TRP A 217 1.31 8.90 -14.97
CA TRP A 217 2.63 8.67 -15.55
C TRP A 217 2.74 9.15 -16.99
N ILE A 218 1.70 8.93 -17.80
CA ILE A 218 1.63 9.47 -19.17
C ILE A 218 1.68 11.00 -19.14
N LYS A 219 0.94 11.61 -18.24
CA LYS A 219 0.96 13.08 -18.10
C LYS A 219 2.32 13.59 -17.65
N GLN A 220 2.95 12.94 -16.68
CA GLN A 220 4.31 13.30 -16.25
C GLN A 220 5.32 13.19 -17.38
N LEU A 221 5.25 12.11 -18.18
CA LEU A 221 6.11 11.95 -19.36
C LEU A 221 5.90 13.09 -20.36
N GLN A 222 4.65 13.46 -20.63
CA GLN A 222 4.34 14.58 -21.53
C GLN A 222 4.91 15.90 -21.01
N ASP A 223 4.79 16.17 -19.71
CA ASP A 223 5.32 17.38 -19.08
C ASP A 223 6.85 17.42 -19.16
N ILE A 224 7.53 16.30 -18.95
CA ILE A 224 8.99 16.17 -19.10
C ILE A 224 9.42 16.35 -20.55
N GLN A 225 8.70 15.77 -21.51
CA GLN A 225 8.96 15.96 -22.93
C GLN A 225 8.79 17.40 -23.38
N LEU A 226 7.86 18.12 -22.78
CA LEU A 226 7.67 19.55 -23.02
C LEU A 226 8.87 20.38 -22.52
N ILE A 227 9.41 20.03 -21.33
CA ILE A 227 10.52 20.74 -20.69
C ILE A 227 11.85 20.47 -21.41
N LEU A 228 12.15 19.20 -21.69
CA LEU A 228 13.44 18.78 -22.25
C LEU A 228 13.48 18.80 -23.79
N GLY A 229 12.32 18.88 -24.43
CA GLY A 229 12.18 18.74 -25.88
C GLY A 229 12.25 17.29 -26.35
N LYS A 230 11.59 17.02 -27.48
CA LYS A 230 11.53 15.65 -28.04
C LYS A 230 12.91 15.09 -28.43
N ASN A 231 13.82 15.97 -28.91
CA ASN A 231 15.15 15.55 -29.35
C ASN A 231 15.99 14.93 -28.22
N TYR A 232 15.81 15.40 -26.98
CA TYR A 232 16.48 14.81 -25.81
C TYR A 232 16.27 13.30 -25.72
N PHE A 233 15.07 12.82 -25.99
CA PHE A 233 14.72 11.40 -25.90
C PHE A 233 15.23 10.59 -27.09
N TYR A 234 15.42 11.21 -28.27
CA TYR A 234 16.04 10.56 -29.42
C TYR A 234 17.55 10.47 -29.29
N GLU A 235 18.18 11.47 -28.72
CA GLU A 235 19.63 11.52 -28.50
C GLU A 235 20.09 10.70 -27.30
N ASN A 236 19.18 10.45 -26.34
CA ASN A 236 19.42 9.66 -25.15
C ASN A 236 18.48 8.45 -25.10
N PRO A 237 18.66 7.46 -26.00
CA PRO A 237 17.73 6.34 -26.16
C PRO A 237 17.84 5.28 -25.05
N ARG A 238 18.18 5.65 -23.82
CA ARG A 238 17.99 4.75 -22.69
C ARG A 238 16.51 4.60 -22.46
N PRO A 239 16.00 3.36 -22.42
CA PRO A 239 14.57 3.13 -22.38
C PRO A 239 13.94 3.79 -21.17
N LEU A 240 13.01 4.68 -21.45
CA LEU A 240 11.96 5.04 -20.51
C LEU A 240 10.98 3.89 -20.42
#